data_e740a99c40d28ef4c8c0f795634c305e
#
_entry.id   e740a99c40d28ef4c8c0f795634c305e
#
_cell.length_a   1.000
_cell.length_b   1.000
_cell.length_c   1.000
_cell.angle_alpha   90.00
_cell.angle_beta   90.00
_cell.angle_gamma   90.00
#
_symmetry.space_group_name_H-M   'P 1'
#
loop_
_entity.id
_entity.type
_entity.pdbx_description
1 polymer ?
#
loop_
_entity_poly.entity_id
_entity_poly.type
_entity_poly.pdbx_seq_one_letter_code
_entity_poly.pdbx_strand_id
1 'polypeptide(L)'
;MKYSVKIIIPFYKETLKDWEKAALANNMEKLSNYPVVFLKPEGLNISSYEQAYPQAETISVSTDWLGTKRGIAGYNEMMMSEAFYQLFSDCEYILICHTDAWIFRDDLSAWCQKGYDLIAAPWPTRPRYRHFPMQYVYIVDYQWYSTLKGTTSRLASI
;
A
#
# COMPACT_ATOMS: atom_id res chain seq x y z
N MET A 1 5.59 -4.65 20.27
CA MET A 1 4.76 -3.59 19.68
C MET A 1 3.33 -3.80 20.15
N LYS A 2 2.58 -2.73 20.36
CA LYS A 2 1.19 -2.82 20.81
C LYS A 2 0.23 -3.20 19.68
N TYR A 3 0.62 -2.94 18.42
CA TYR A 3 -0.16 -3.26 17.22
C TYR A 3 0.73 -3.99 16.22
N SER A 4 0.22 -5.05 15.59
CA SER A 4 0.92 -5.73 14.51
C SER A 4 0.62 -5.02 13.17
N VAL A 5 1.67 -4.69 12.42
CA VAL A 5 1.55 -4.05 11.12
C VAL A 5 2.51 -4.67 10.12
N LYS A 6 2.07 -4.88 8.89
CA LYS A 6 2.89 -5.33 7.76
C LYS A 6 3.01 -4.23 6.71
N ILE A 7 4.20 -4.13 6.12
CA ILE A 7 4.47 -3.21 5.01
C ILE A 7 4.31 -3.97 3.71
N ILE A 8 3.41 -3.53 2.85
CA ILE A 8 3.15 -4.15 1.55
C ILE A 8 3.74 -3.26 0.47
N ILE A 9 4.72 -3.78 -0.28
CA ILE A 9 5.37 -3.05 -1.37
C ILE A 9 4.98 -3.69 -2.71
N PRO A 10 4.07 -3.07 -3.49
CA PRO A 10 3.65 -3.62 -4.77
C PRO A 10 4.70 -3.39 -5.86
N PHE A 11 5.07 -4.44 -6.57
CA PHE A 11 5.92 -4.43 -7.75
C PHE A 11 5.08 -4.60 -9.02
N TYR A 12 5.27 -3.71 -9.99
CA TYR A 12 4.58 -3.73 -11.29
C TYR A 12 5.50 -4.05 -12.46
N LYS A 13 6.83 -4.04 -12.23
CA LYS A 13 7.87 -4.20 -13.25
C LYS A 13 9.11 -4.85 -12.65
N GLU A 14 9.87 -5.53 -13.49
CA GLU A 14 11.09 -6.25 -13.10
C GLU A 14 12.23 -5.30 -12.69
N THR A 15 12.30 -4.13 -13.32
CA THR A 15 13.38 -3.16 -13.09
C THR A 15 12.82 -1.83 -12.63
N LEU A 16 13.20 -1.41 -11.44
CA LEU A 16 12.93 -0.08 -10.90
C LEU A 16 13.90 0.95 -11.50
N LYS A 17 13.43 2.17 -11.66
CA LYS A 17 14.28 3.33 -11.98
C LYS A 17 15.20 3.64 -10.81
N ASP A 18 16.29 4.37 -11.04
CA ASP A 18 17.29 4.62 -10.00
C ASP A 18 16.71 5.36 -8.79
N TRP A 19 15.82 6.31 -9.01
CA TRP A 19 15.14 7.01 -7.92
C TRP A 19 14.15 6.11 -7.16
N GLU A 20 13.48 5.14 -7.82
CA GLU A 20 12.64 4.15 -7.16
C GLU A 20 13.48 3.16 -6.33
N LYS A 21 14.67 2.78 -6.82
CA LYS A 21 15.63 1.97 -6.04
C LYS A 21 16.09 2.71 -4.80
N ALA A 22 16.39 4.02 -4.95
CA ALA A 22 16.76 4.86 -3.81
C ALA A 22 15.63 4.98 -2.79
N ALA A 23 14.38 5.17 -3.25
CA ALA A 23 13.21 5.22 -2.40
C ALA A 23 12.98 3.88 -1.68
N LEU A 24 13.06 2.76 -2.41
CA LEU A 24 12.96 1.42 -1.82
C LEU A 24 14.01 1.21 -0.73
N ALA A 25 15.28 1.54 -1.00
CA ALA A 25 16.37 1.38 -0.02
C ALA A 25 16.13 2.23 1.24
N ASN A 26 15.74 3.49 1.08
CA ASN A 26 15.38 4.37 2.19
C ASN A 26 14.20 3.80 3.00
N ASN A 27 13.17 3.32 2.33
CA ASN A 27 11.96 2.81 3.00
C ASN A 27 12.24 1.51 3.75
N MET A 28 13.06 0.61 3.18
CA MET A 28 13.50 -0.62 3.85
C MET A 28 14.34 -0.34 5.09
N GLU A 29 15.17 0.70 5.06
CA GLU A 29 15.94 1.17 6.23
C GLU A 29 15.01 1.76 7.30
N LYS A 30 14.17 2.74 6.93
CA LYS A 30 13.27 3.46 7.86
C LYS A 30 12.25 2.56 8.51
N LEU A 31 11.73 1.57 7.77
CA LEU A 31 10.69 0.65 8.23
C LEU A 31 11.26 -0.73 8.63
N SER A 32 12.56 -0.82 8.92
CA SER A 32 13.25 -2.08 9.24
C SER A 32 12.70 -2.82 10.47
N ASN A 33 11.94 -2.15 11.32
CA ASN A 33 11.30 -2.75 12.50
C ASN A 33 10.01 -3.53 12.19
N TYR A 34 9.53 -3.50 10.94
CA TYR A 34 8.27 -4.10 10.52
C TYR A 34 8.48 -5.24 9.52
N PRO A 35 7.65 -6.28 9.55
CA PRO A 35 7.62 -7.27 8.48
C PRO A 35 7.27 -6.62 7.14
N VAL A 36 8.06 -6.94 6.11
CA VAL A 36 7.85 -6.41 4.75
C VAL A 36 7.42 -7.54 3.83
N VAL A 37 6.43 -7.25 2.99
CA VAL A 37 5.94 -8.15 1.96
C VAL A 37 6.08 -7.47 0.60
N PHE A 38 6.80 -8.11 -0.31
CA PHE A 38 6.81 -7.75 -1.72
C PHE A 38 5.61 -8.41 -2.39
N LEU A 39 4.69 -7.58 -2.87
CA LEU A 39 3.52 -8.04 -3.59
C LEU A 39 3.75 -7.92 -5.09
N LYS A 40 3.66 -9.01 -5.83
CA LYS A 40 3.92 -9.00 -7.28
C LYS A 40 2.85 -9.78 -8.05
N PRO A 41 2.63 -9.47 -9.34
CA PRO A 41 1.81 -10.33 -10.18
C PRO A 41 2.54 -11.64 -10.46
N GLU A 42 1.77 -12.70 -10.67
CA GLU A 42 2.29 -13.98 -11.11
C GLU A 42 3.16 -13.81 -12.37
N GLY A 43 4.29 -14.52 -12.42
CA GLY A 43 5.24 -14.48 -13.53
C GLY A 43 6.20 -13.28 -13.55
N LEU A 44 6.00 -12.25 -12.74
CA LEU A 44 6.96 -11.14 -12.64
C LEU A 44 8.22 -11.58 -11.90
N ASN A 45 9.38 -11.36 -12.53
CA ASN A 45 10.68 -11.69 -11.92
C ASN A 45 11.24 -10.49 -11.14
N ILE A 46 11.31 -10.62 -9.82
CA ILE A 46 11.94 -9.63 -8.93
C ILE A 46 13.08 -10.22 -8.09
N SER A 47 13.68 -11.33 -8.54
CA SER A 47 14.70 -12.07 -7.78
C SER A 47 15.89 -11.22 -7.35
N SER A 48 16.25 -10.17 -8.09
CA SER A 48 17.29 -9.23 -7.67
C SER A 48 16.94 -8.46 -6.39
N TYR A 49 15.66 -8.15 -6.18
CA TYR A 49 15.18 -7.48 -4.96
C TYR A 49 14.99 -8.47 -3.82
N GLU A 50 14.52 -9.70 -4.12
CA GLU A 50 14.42 -10.78 -3.13
C GLU A 50 15.80 -11.13 -2.56
N GLN A 51 16.84 -11.17 -3.40
CA GLN A 51 18.22 -11.37 -2.96
C GLN A 51 18.79 -10.18 -2.18
N ALA A 52 18.45 -8.94 -2.58
CA ALA A 52 18.89 -7.75 -1.89
C ALA A 52 18.22 -7.56 -0.51
N TYR A 53 17.00 -8.06 -0.35
CA TYR A 53 16.18 -7.92 0.85
C TYR A 53 15.61 -9.28 1.31
N PRO A 54 16.46 -10.22 1.74
CA PRO A 54 16.05 -11.59 2.09
C PRO A 54 15.11 -11.66 3.30
N GLN A 55 14.98 -10.58 4.06
CA GLN A 55 14.03 -10.46 5.18
C GLN A 55 12.58 -10.16 4.71
N ALA A 56 12.38 -9.77 3.46
CA ALA A 56 11.05 -9.51 2.91
C ALA A 56 10.43 -10.82 2.40
N GLU A 57 9.18 -11.05 2.78
CA GLU A 57 8.36 -12.12 2.21
C GLU A 57 7.89 -11.72 0.80
N THR A 58 7.74 -12.68 -0.12
CA THR A 58 7.16 -12.41 -1.45
C THR A 58 5.83 -13.13 -1.59
N ILE A 59 4.78 -12.38 -1.94
CA ILE A 59 3.45 -12.90 -2.26
C ILE A 59 3.14 -12.59 -3.73
N SER A 60 2.77 -13.64 -4.47
CA SER A 60 2.29 -13.51 -5.86
C SER A 60 0.77 -13.47 -5.88
N VAL A 61 0.22 -12.53 -6.66
CA VAL A 61 -1.22 -12.36 -6.86
C VAL A 61 -1.58 -12.43 -8.33
N SER A 62 -2.87 -12.58 -8.63
CA SER A 62 -3.35 -12.63 -10.00
C SER A 62 -2.89 -11.43 -10.83
N THR A 63 -2.51 -11.68 -12.09
CA THR A 63 -2.21 -10.62 -13.07
C THR A 63 -3.41 -9.75 -13.41
N ASP A 64 -4.63 -10.18 -13.08
CA ASP A 64 -5.83 -9.35 -13.20
C ASP A 64 -5.92 -8.30 -12.11
N TRP A 65 -5.33 -8.55 -10.94
CA TRP A 65 -5.25 -7.61 -9.83
C TRP A 65 -4.07 -6.67 -9.95
N LEU A 66 -2.88 -7.24 -10.11
CA LEU A 66 -1.63 -6.50 -10.14
C LEU A 66 -0.89 -6.82 -11.44
N GLY A 67 -0.66 -5.82 -12.28
CA GLY A 67 0.03 -5.98 -13.56
C GLY A 67 -0.46 -5.04 -14.64
N THR A 68 0.05 -5.21 -15.85
CA THR A 68 -0.23 -4.32 -16.98
C THR A 68 -1.54 -4.62 -17.69
N LYS A 69 -2.12 -5.82 -17.51
CA LYS A 69 -3.32 -6.28 -18.25
C LYS A 69 -4.53 -5.39 -17.98
N ARG A 70 -4.82 -5.08 -16.73
CA ARG A 70 -5.95 -4.25 -16.29
C ARG A 70 -5.51 -2.92 -15.66
N GLY A 71 -4.21 -2.76 -15.39
CA GLY A 71 -3.64 -1.54 -14.83
C GLY A 71 -4.34 -1.07 -13.55
N ILE A 72 -4.68 0.22 -13.48
CA ILE A 72 -5.31 0.84 -12.29
C ILE A 72 -6.66 0.18 -11.94
N ALA A 73 -7.44 -0.28 -12.93
CA ALA A 73 -8.73 -0.92 -12.65
C ALA A 73 -8.56 -2.23 -11.88
N GLY A 74 -7.59 -3.06 -12.26
CA GLY A 74 -7.27 -4.30 -11.54
C GLY A 74 -6.76 -4.03 -10.12
N TYR A 75 -5.86 -3.04 -9.97
CA TYR A 75 -5.37 -2.61 -8.66
C TYR A 75 -6.51 -2.12 -7.75
N ASN A 76 -7.41 -1.29 -8.27
CA ASN A 76 -8.55 -0.81 -7.49
C ASN A 76 -9.47 -1.97 -7.06
N GLU A 77 -9.73 -2.92 -7.96
CA GLU A 77 -10.52 -4.12 -7.63
C GLU A 77 -9.84 -4.96 -6.54
N MET A 78 -8.53 -5.17 -6.64
CA MET A 78 -7.74 -5.83 -5.59
C MET A 78 -7.89 -5.12 -4.25
N MET A 79 -7.67 -3.79 -4.22
CA MET A 79 -7.77 -2.98 -3.00
C MET A 79 -9.18 -2.95 -2.39
N MET A 80 -10.19 -3.30 -3.17
CA MET A 80 -11.59 -3.38 -2.73
C MET A 80 -12.05 -4.80 -2.39
N SER A 81 -11.22 -5.81 -2.63
CA SER A 81 -11.60 -7.20 -2.42
C SER A 81 -11.27 -7.66 -1.01
N GLU A 82 -12.23 -8.38 -0.39
CA GLU A 82 -11.99 -9.04 0.89
C GLU A 82 -10.82 -10.03 0.79
N ALA A 83 -10.70 -10.75 -0.33
CA ALA A 83 -9.66 -11.73 -0.56
C ALA A 83 -8.24 -11.15 -0.46
N PHE A 84 -8.03 -9.89 -0.86
CA PHE A 84 -6.76 -9.22 -0.67
C PHE A 84 -6.42 -9.05 0.82
N TYR A 85 -7.37 -8.58 1.62
CA TYR A 85 -7.14 -8.38 3.06
C TYR A 85 -6.99 -9.68 3.84
N GLN A 86 -7.62 -10.75 3.37
CA GLN A 86 -7.46 -12.09 3.97
C GLN A 86 -6.01 -12.60 3.87
N LEU A 87 -5.22 -12.16 2.88
CA LEU A 87 -3.79 -12.48 2.77
C LEU A 87 -2.98 -11.95 3.98
N PHE A 88 -3.50 -10.95 4.68
CA PHE A 88 -2.83 -10.25 5.79
C PHE A 88 -3.65 -10.31 7.08
N SER A 89 -4.51 -11.33 7.24
CA SER A 89 -5.38 -11.50 8.40
C SER A 89 -4.62 -11.76 9.71
N ASP A 90 -3.34 -12.05 9.63
CA ASP A 90 -2.43 -12.26 10.76
C ASP A 90 -1.86 -10.96 11.36
N CYS A 91 -2.20 -9.80 10.80
CA CYS A 91 -1.83 -8.49 11.34
C CYS A 91 -3.04 -7.57 11.48
N GLU A 92 -2.91 -6.58 12.36
CA GLU A 92 -3.99 -5.62 12.65
C GLU A 92 -4.05 -4.50 11.63
N TYR A 93 -2.90 -4.11 11.08
CA TYR A 93 -2.76 -3.03 10.10
C TYR A 93 -1.87 -3.45 8.94
N ILE A 94 -2.12 -2.88 7.78
CA ILE A 94 -1.20 -2.93 6.64
C ILE A 94 -0.87 -1.51 6.19
N LEU A 95 0.38 -1.28 5.79
CA LEU A 95 0.82 -0.08 5.09
C LEU A 95 1.11 -0.44 3.64
N ILE A 96 0.37 0.15 2.69
CA ILE A 96 0.72 0.06 1.26
C ILE A 96 1.77 1.14 0.96
N CYS A 97 3.00 0.71 0.72
CA CYS A 97 4.13 1.59 0.41
C CYS A 97 4.59 1.35 -1.02
N HIS A 98 4.20 2.21 -1.97
CA HIS A 98 4.63 2.10 -3.35
C HIS A 98 6.13 2.34 -3.51
N THR A 99 6.74 1.76 -4.56
CA THR A 99 8.18 1.89 -4.84
C THR A 99 8.61 3.32 -5.17
N ASP A 100 7.66 4.20 -5.48
CA ASP A 100 7.87 5.62 -5.73
C ASP A 100 7.52 6.53 -4.53
N ALA A 101 7.11 5.95 -3.41
CA ALA A 101 6.90 6.66 -2.16
C ALA A 101 8.22 6.86 -1.41
N TRP A 102 8.36 7.96 -0.68
CA TRP A 102 9.51 8.27 0.15
C TRP A 102 9.11 8.46 1.61
N ILE A 103 9.61 7.61 2.48
CA ILE A 103 9.36 7.69 3.93
C ILE A 103 10.42 8.60 4.56
N PHE A 104 10.00 9.70 5.16
CA PHE A 104 10.90 10.64 5.81
C PHE A 104 11.28 10.20 7.23
N ARG A 105 10.31 9.61 7.95
CA ARG A 105 10.53 9.07 9.29
C ARG A 105 9.48 7.98 9.62
N ASP A 106 9.82 7.11 10.58
CA ASP A 106 8.90 6.09 11.06
C ASP A 106 7.98 6.66 12.15
N ASP A 107 6.76 7.04 11.77
CA ASP A 107 5.67 7.39 12.69
C ASP A 107 4.55 6.33 12.69
N LEU A 108 4.77 5.17 12.07
CA LEU A 108 3.72 4.19 11.78
C LEU A 108 3.02 3.70 13.06
N SER A 109 3.80 3.37 14.10
CA SER A 109 3.22 2.97 15.40
C SER A 109 2.34 4.06 16.02
N ALA A 110 2.73 5.33 15.89
CA ALA A 110 1.94 6.45 16.41
C ALA A 110 0.63 6.62 15.63
N TRP A 111 0.63 6.35 14.32
CA TRP A 111 -0.58 6.37 13.51
C TRP A 111 -1.51 5.20 13.84
N CYS A 112 -0.99 3.99 14.02
CA CYS A 112 -1.78 2.83 14.44
C CYS A 112 -2.48 3.06 15.79
N GLN A 113 -1.80 3.77 16.73
CA GLN A 113 -2.36 4.09 18.04
C GLN A 113 -3.59 5.01 18.00
N LYS A 114 -3.78 5.77 16.91
CA LYS A 114 -4.96 6.64 16.74
C LYS A 114 -6.24 5.85 16.46
N GLY A 115 -6.13 4.57 16.10
CA GLY A 115 -7.28 3.68 15.91
C GLY A 115 -8.16 4.05 14.71
N TYR A 116 -7.61 4.73 13.69
CA TYR A 116 -8.34 4.98 12.45
C TYR A 116 -8.45 3.70 11.64
N ASP A 117 -9.59 3.50 10.96
CA ASP A 117 -9.79 2.37 10.05
C ASP A 117 -9.04 2.56 8.74
N LEU A 118 -8.81 3.81 8.31
CA LEU A 118 -8.03 4.15 7.13
C LEU A 118 -7.36 5.50 7.29
N ILE A 119 -6.12 5.56 6.81
CA ILE A 119 -5.38 6.80 6.61
C ILE A 119 -4.85 6.80 5.19
N ALA A 120 -5.06 7.88 4.44
CA ALA A 120 -4.55 8.04 3.10
C ALA A 120 -3.85 9.40 2.95
N ALA A 121 -2.89 9.47 2.03
CA ALA A 121 -2.22 10.72 1.69
C ALA A 121 -3.24 11.72 1.08
N PRO A 122 -3.17 13.01 1.45
CA PRO A 122 -4.04 14.02 0.84
C PRO A 122 -3.69 14.17 -0.64
N TRP A 123 -4.71 14.13 -1.49
CA TRP A 123 -4.52 14.42 -2.90
C TRP A 123 -4.27 15.92 -3.11
N PRO A 124 -3.16 16.33 -3.74
CA PRO A 124 -2.96 17.72 -4.08
C PRO A 124 -4.05 18.16 -5.07
N THR A 125 -4.70 19.29 -4.79
CA THR A 125 -5.72 19.87 -5.67
C THR A 125 -5.10 20.20 -7.04
N ARG A 126 -5.45 19.45 -8.07
CA ARG A 126 -5.04 19.78 -9.43
C ARG A 126 -5.78 21.04 -9.87
N PRO A 127 -5.18 21.92 -10.71
CA PRO A 127 -5.83 23.15 -11.19
C PRO A 127 -7.20 22.92 -11.82
N ARG A 128 -7.42 21.75 -12.50
CA ARG A 128 -8.70 21.39 -13.12
C ARG A 128 -9.83 21.12 -12.11
N TYR A 129 -9.50 20.88 -10.85
CA TYR A 129 -10.48 20.61 -9.78
C TYR A 129 -10.71 21.82 -8.87
N ARG A 130 -10.12 22.99 -9.19
CA ARG A 130 -10.31 24.23 -8.40
C ARG A 130 -11.77 24.67 -8.27
N HIS A 131 -12.64 24.21 -9.16
CA HIS A 131 -14.07 24.55 -9.14
C HIS A 131 -14.93 23.55 -8.37
N PHE A 132 -14.37 22.42 -7.93
CA PHE A 132 -15.09 21.50 -7.04
C PHE A 132 -14.77 21.87 -5.60
N PRO A 133 -15.79 22.22 -4.77
CA PRO A 133 -15.57 22.43 -3.35
C PRO A 133 -14.89 21.20 -2.76
N MET A 134 -13.84 21.39 -1.98
CA MET A 134 -13.09 20.32 -1.30
C MET A 134 -14.02 19.34 -0.55
N GLN A 135 -15.17 19.81 -0.09
CA GLN A 135 -16.22 19.02 0.54
C GLN A 135 -16.70 17.83 -0.31
N TYR A 136 -16.72 17.94 -1.64
CA TYR A 136 -17.19 16.84 -2.50
C TYR A 136 -16.15 15.73 -2.67
N VAL A 137 -14.86 16.04 -2.64
CA VAL A 137 -13.80 15.03 -2.71
C VAL A 137 -13.80 14.19 -1.43
N TYR A 138 -13.95 14.82 -0.28
CA TYR A 138 -14.05 14.13 1.01
C TYR A 138 -15.34 13.34 1.18
N ILE A 139 -16.46 13.82 0.65
CA ILE A 139 -17.77 13.15 0.76
C ILE A 139 -17.83 11.88 -0.09
N VAL A 140 -17.25 11.88 -1.29
CA VAL A 140 -17.21 10.69 -2.14
C VAL A 140 -16.36 9.60 -1.49
N ASP A 141 -15.21 9.93 -0.94
CA ASP A 141 -14.37 8.98 -0.22
C ASP A 141 -15.07 8.49 1.07
N TYR A 142 -15.66 9.38 1.85
CA TYR A 142 -16.31 9.04 3.11
C TYR A 142 -17.59 8.19 2.95
N GLN A 143 -18.43 8.45 1.97
CA GLN A 143 -19.63 7.63 1.71
C GLN A 143 -19.25 6.24 1.19
N TRP A 144 -18.17 6.13 0.46
CA TRP A 144 -17.66 4.86 -0.02
C TRP A 144 -17.12 3.98 1.12
N TYR A 145 -16.45 4.57 2.08
CA TYR A 145 -15.94 3.92 3.29
C TYR A 145 -17.04 3.46 4.25
N SER A 146 -18.14 4.17 4.35
CA SER A 146 -19.24 3.78 5.24
C SER A 146 -19.92 2.48 4.81
N THR A 147 -19.77 2.06 3.57
CA THR A 147 -20.29 0.79 3.03
C THR A 147 -19.34 -0.41 3.31
N LEU A 148 -18.07 -0.16 3.62
CA LEU A 148 -17.09 -1.21 3.95
C LEU A 148 -17.00 -1.54 5.44
N LYS A 149 -17.82 -0.93 6.30
CA LYS A 149 -17.89 -1.18 7.75
C LYS A 149 -18.38 -2.60 8.11
N GLY A 150 -17.72 -3.61 7.60
CA GLY A 150 -17.99 -5.01 7.95
C GLY A 150 -16.74 -5.89 7.91
N THR A 151 -15.63 -5.38 7.41
CA THR A 151 -14.38 -6.13 7.29
C THR A 151 -13.36 -5.69 8.34
N THR A 152 -12.82 -6.65 9.05
CA THR A 152 -11.99 -6.52 10.26
C THR A 152 -10.53 -6.12 10.00
N SER A 153 -10.16 -5.66 8.82
CA SER A 153 -8.80 -5.20 8.54
C SER A 153 -8.75 -3.67 8.38
N ARG A 154 -7.89 -3.04 9.17
CA ARG A 154 -7.67 -1.58 9.17
C ARG A 154 -6.53 -1.24 8.25
N LEU A 155 -6.74 -0.29 7.34
CA LEU A 155 -5.80 0.13 6.31
C LEU A 155 -5.10 1.44 6.69
N ALA A 156 -3.78 1.50 6.53
CA ALA A 156 -3.03 2.75 6.50
C ALA A 156 -2.30 2.85 5.15
N SER A 157 -2.54 3.93 4.40
CA SER A 157 -1.82 4.31 3.18
C SER A 157 -1.24 5.72 3.39
N ILE A 158 0.08 5.83 3.32
CA ILE A 158 0.82 7.10 3.41
C ILE A 158 1.42 7.45 2.05
#